data_38fdf8884e19ed965f24abf73330abce
#
_entry.id   38fdf8884e19ed965f24abf73330abce
#
_cell.length_a   1.000
_cell.length_b   1.000
_cell.length_c   1.000
_cell.angle_alpha   90.00
_cell.angle_beta   90.00
_cell.angle_gamma   90.00
#
_symmetry.space_group_name_H-M   'P 1'
#
loop_
_entity.id
_entity.type
_entity.pdbx_description
1 polymer ?
#
loop_
_entity_poly.entity_id
_entity_poly.type
_entity_poly.pdbx_seq_one_letter_code
_entity_poly.pdbx_strand_id
1 'polypeptide(L)'
;MFRNFKVVPRVVYGRGCLNQLSDILAEQRGPSGDFMAFLVDDVFRERDWPTRLPLSDHDFLLWVNVDDEPKTTYVDQLTERVEAHPGRPAGVIGIGGGSTMDLAKAVSLMLTNPGSSADYQGWDLIWTPAVYHVGIPTLSGTGAEVSRTTVLTGPEKKLGINSDFTVFDQIVLDPELTAGAPTDQRFFTGMDCYIHCVESLRGTFLNTFSEAFGEKAMAMCREVFLEEPPDADDKLMMASYFGGMSIAYSQVGICHALSYGLSYVLGVHHGIGNCIAFDYLEEFYTDGVSEFREMLTRQDISLPRGLVSDLEDGDVEKMVDVALVLEPLWENALGPDWRDQMPRERLRELYRRM
;
A
#
# COMPACT_ATOMS: atom_id res chain seq x y z
N MET A 1 -23.98 -7.72 -4.76
CA MET A 1 -22.90 -7.70 -5.77
C MET A 1 -22.00 -8.89 -5.51
N PHE A 2 -21.67 -9.70 -6.52
CA PHE A 2 -20.68 -10.77 -6.37
C PHE A 2 -19.30 -10.16 -6.54
N ARG A 3 -18.41 -10.42 -5.60
CA ARG A 3 -17.00 -10.02 -5.70
C ARG A 3 -16.13 -11.27 -5.85
N ASN A 4 -15.23 -11.24 -6.78
CA ASN A 4 -14.17 -12.22 -6.93
C ASN A 4 -12.94 -11.71 -6.21
N PHE A 5 -12.33 -12.55 -5.38
CA PHE A 5 -11.11 -12.19 -4.66
C PHE A 5 -10.00 -13.16 -5.00
N LYS A 6 -8.96 -12.66 -5.63
CA LYS A 6 -7.71 -13.39 -5.73
C LYS A 6 -6.91 -13.09 -4.47
N VAL A 7 -6.41 -14.11 -3.84
CA VAL A 7 -5.51 -14.03 -2.69
C VAL A 7 -4.12 -14.48 -3.09
N VAL A 8 -3.11 -14.03 -2.38
CA VAL A 8 -1.73 -14.51 -2.56
C VAL A 8 -1.70 -16.02 -2.33
N PRO A 9 -1.33 -16.83 -3.32
CA PRO A 9 -1.41 -18.29 -3.21
C PRO A 9 -0.33 -18.90 -2.31
N ARG A 10 0.80 -18.21 -2.11
CA ARG A 10 1.90 -18.69 -1.27
C ARG A 10 2.38 -17.62 -0.32
N VAL A 11 2.32 -17.89 0.98
CA VAL A 11 2.80 -17.03 2.06
C VAL A 11 3.85 -17.77 2.86
N VAL A 12 5.02 -17.16 3.02
CA VAL A 12 6.07 -17.61 3.95
C VAL A 12 6.16 -16.57 5.05
N TYR A 13 6.06 -17.00 6.30
CA TYR A 13 6.06 -16.11 7.45
C TYR A 13 6.95 -16.64 8.58
N GLY A 14 7.68 -15.74 9.20
CA GLY A 14 8.47 -15.96 10.42
C GLY A 14 9.84 -15.30 10.36
N ARG A 15 10.42 -15.06 11.52
CA ARG A 15 11.74 -14.42 11.63
C ARG A 15 12.81 -15.24 10.91
N GLY A 16 13.61 -14.55 10.09
CA GLY A 16 14.67 -15.16 9.28
C GLY A 16 14.17 -15.92 8.04
N CYS A 17 12.88 -15.87 7.71
CA CYS A 17 12.33 -16.60 6.56
C CYS A 17 12.83 -16.06 5.20
N LEU A 18 13.39 -14.84 5.15
CA LEU A 18 14.11 -14.36 3.95
C LEU A 18 15.18 -15.36 3.47
N ASN A 19 15.79 -16.12 4.38
CA ASN A 19 16.80 -17.11 4.03
C ASN A 19 16.26 -18.26 3.14
N GLN A 20 14.93 -18.42 3.04
CA GLN A 20 14.29 -19.40 2.13
C GLN A 20 14.13 -18.85 0.70
N LEU A 21 14.48 -17.57 0.47
CA LEU A 21 14.26 -16.95 -0.84
C LEU A 21 14.99 -17.68 -1.98
N SER A 22 16.16 -18.25 -1.71
CA SER A 22 16.88 -19.07 -2.69
C SER A 22 16.06 -20.27 -3.20
N ASP A 23 15.45 -20.99 -2.26
CA ASP A 23 14.64 -22.18 -2.58
C ASP A 23 13.34 -21.77 -3.28
N ILE A 24 12.73 -20.66 -2.84
CA ILE A 24 11.52 -20.08 -3.44
C ILE A 24 11.77 -19.75 -4.91
N LEU A 25 12.86 -19.05 -5.21
CA LEU A 25 13.19 -18.63 -6.56
C LEU A 25 13.71 -19.76 -7.46
N ALA A 26 14.28 -20.82 -6.87
CA ALA A 26 14.81 -21.95 -7.64
C ALA A 26 13.75 -22.62 -8.52
N GLU A 27 12.50 -22.71 -8.05
CA GLU A 27 11.38 -23.28 -8.82
C GLU A 27 10.97 -22.41 -10.03
N GLN A 28 11.27 -21.12 -9.98
CA GLN A 28 10.85 -20.13 -10.97
C GLN A 28 11.97 -19.73 -11.93
N ARG A 29 13.22 -20.03 -11.59
CA ARG A 29 14.35 -19.77 -12.47
C ARG A 29 14.24 -20.66 -13.69
N GLY A 30 14.13 -20.05 -14.84
CA GLY A 30 14.02 -20.71 -16.13
C GLY A 30 15.35 -21.23 -16.68
N PRO A 31 15.40 -21.54 -18.00
CA PRO A 31 16.61 -21.93 -18.69
C PRO A 31 17.74 -20.92 -18.54
N SER A 32 18.96 -21.35 -18.81
CA SER A 32 20.15 -20.49 -18.80
C SER A 32 19.94 -19.22 -19.62
N GLY A 33 20.04 -18.05 -18.94
CA GLY A 33 19.86 -16.74 -19.53
C GLY A 33 18.60 -15.98 -19.08
N ASP A 34 17.65 -16.65 -18.44
CA ASP A 34 16.54 -15.98 -17.77
C ASP A 34 17.04 -15.38 -16.44
N PHE A 35 16.47 -14.25 -16.03
CA PHE A 35 16.89 -13.52 -14.82
C PHE A 35 15.71 -13.10 -13.94
N MET A 36 15.97 -12.88 -12.66
CA MET A 36 15.06 -12.20 -11.73
C MET A 36 15.45 -10.74 -11.61
N ALA A 37 14.48 -9.83 -11.71
CA ALA A 37 14.67 -8.41 -11.43
C ALA A 37 14.33 -8.11 -9.97
N PHE A 38 15.33 -7.72 -9.20
CA PHE A 38 15.17 -7.34 -7.79
C PHE A 38 15.02 -5.81 -7.71
N LEU A 39 13.85 -5.34 -7.30
CA LEU A 39 13.57 -3.95 -7.00
C LEU A 39 13.68 -3.79 -5.49
N VAL A 40 14.75 -3.17 -5.03
CA VAL A 40 15.06 -3.01 -3.60
C VAL A 40 15.06 -1.53 -3.27
N ASP A 41 14.34 -1.15 -2.22
CA ASP A 41 14.32 0.22 -1.70
C ASP A 41 15.76 0.68 -1.41
N ASP A 42 16.14 1.84 -1.93
CA ASP A 42 17.52 2.33 -1.87
C ASP A 42 17.96 2.75 -0.45
N VAL A 43 17.03 2.92 0.48
CA VAL A 43 17.31 3.10 1.92
C VAL A 43 18.13 1.93 2.51
N PHE A 44 18.10 0.77 1.87
CA PHE A 44 18.83 -0.42 2.30
C PHE A 44 20.22 -0.57 1.68
N ARG A 45 20.62 0.33 0.79
CA ARG A 45 21.89 0.23 0.06
C ARG A 45 23.10 0.09 0.99
N GLU A 46 23.09 0.76 2.13
CA GLU A 46 24.17 0.75 3.13
C GLU A 46 23.96 -0.27 4.26
N ARG A 47 22.94 -1.14 4.15
CA ARG A 47 22.68 -2.19 5.13
C ARG A 47 23.36 -3.50 4.72
N ASP A 48 23.63 -4.37 5.71
CA ASP A 48 24.33 -5.64 5.46
C ASP A 48 23.46 -6.73 4.84
N TRP A 49 22.16 -6.76 5.16
CA TRP A 49 21.29 -7.84 4.75
C TRP A 49 21.09 -7.98 3.22
N PRO A 50 21.13 -6.92 2.39
CA PRO A 50 21.01 -7.10 0.95
C PRO A 50 22.13 -7.94 0.35
N THR A 51 23.30 -8.02 1.02
CA THR A 51 24.41 -8.88 0.59
C THR A 51 24.07 -10.38 0.68
N ARG A 52 23.01 -10.72 1.43
CA ARG A 52 22.51 -12.10 1.59
C ARG A 52 21.44 -12.49 0.56
N LEU A 53 21.05 -11.56 -0.32
CA LEU A 53 20.10 -11.87 -1.39
C LEU A 53 20.68 -12.95 -2.30
N PRO A 54 19.90 -13.96 -2.68
CA PRO A 54 20.37 -15.09 -3.48
C PRO A 54 20.43 -14.71 -4.97
N LEU A 55 21.24 -13.70 -5.29
CA LEU A 55 21.43 -13.25 -6.67
C LEU A 55 22.27 -14.28 -7.46
N SER A 56 21.80 -14.63 -8.65
CA SER A 56 22.62 -15.31 -9.64
C SER A 56 23.38 -14.30 -10.51
N ASP A 57 24.36 -14.80 -11.28
CA ASP A 57 25.18 -13.95 -12.17
C ASP A 57 24.35 -13.23 -13.26
N HIS A 58 23.13 -13.69 -13.54
CA HIS A 58 22.22 -13.11 -14.52
C HIS A 58 21.17 -12.20 -13.92
N ASP A 59 20.99 -12.21 -12.58
CA ASP A 59 19.95 -11.42 -11.94
C ASP A 59 20.25 -9.91 -12.00
N PHE A 60 19.20 -9.14 -12.06
CA PHE A 60 19.29 -7.68 -12.17
C PHE A 60 18.82 -7.00 -10.88
N LEU A 61 19.76 -6.42 -10.13
CA LEU A 61 19.47 -5.65 -8.92
C LEU A 61 19.26 -4.18 -9.27
N LEU A 62 18.09 -3.67 -8.96
CA LEU A 62 17.68 -2.29 -9.12
C LEU A 62 17.39 -1.66 -7.74
N TRP A 63 18.18 -0.68 -7.37
CA TRP A 63 17.85 0.18 -6.25
C TRP A 63 16.79 1.19 -6.70
N VAL A 64 15.64 1.21 -6.01
CA VAL A 64 14.52 2.09 -6.33
C VAL A 64 14.40 3.18 -5.28
N ASN A 65 14.26 4.42 -5.73
CA ASN A 65 13.98 5.54 -4.86
C ASN A 65 12.48 5.68 -4.67
N VAL A 66 12.04 5.74 -3.43
CA VAL A 66 10.64 5.86 -3.03
C VAL A 66 10.41 7.03 -2.05
N ASP A 67 11.28 8.03 -2.09
CA ASP A 67 11.10 9.28 -1.33
C ASP A 67 9.84 10.04 -1.76
N ASP A 68 9.46 9.89 -3.04
CA ASP A 68 8.18 10.34 -3.56
C ASP A 68 7.21 9.15 -3.70
N GLU A 69 5.91 9.44 -3.70
CA GLU A 69 4.88 8.47 -4.06
C GLU A 69 5.13 7.86 -5.45
N PRO A 70 4.88 6.56 -5.68
CA PRO A 70 5.15 5.90 -6.94
C PRO A 70 4.45 6.58 -8.12
N LYS A 71 5.22 6.96 -9.14
CA LYS A 71 4.72 7.63 -10.35
C LYS A 71 4.69 6.66 -11.53
N THR A 72 3.67 6.78 -12.38
CA THR A 72 3.56 5.98 -13.60
C THR A 72 4.80 6.15 -14.50
N THR A 73 5.32 7.36 -14.62
CA THR A 73 6.54 7.61 -15.39
C THR A 73 7.76 6.88 -14.84
N TYR A 74 7.84 6.69 -13.53
CA TYR A 74 8.93 5.93 -12.92
C TYR A 74 8.76 4.42 -13.13
N VAL A 75 7.54 3.90 -13.07
CA VAL A 75 7.24 2.51 -13.46
C VAL A 75 7.69 2.25 -14.89
N ASP A 76 7.32 3.11 -15.83
CA ASP A 76 7.67 2.97 -17.25
C ASP A 76 9.21 2.94 -17.42
N GLN A 77 9.94 3.85 -16.76
CA GLN A 77 11.41 3.88 -16.76
C GLN A 77 12.03 2.60 -16.17
N LEU A 78 11.48 2.09 -15.08
CA LEU A 78 11.97 0.83 -14.48
C LEU A 78 11.71 -0.35 -15.40
N THR A 79 10.54 -0.39 -16.05
CA THR A 79 10.19 -1.42 -17.03
C THR A 79 11.17 -1.42 -18.20
N GLU A 80 11.42 -0.26 -18.81
CA GLU A 80 12.42 -0.10 -19.88
C GLU A 80 13.82 -0.60 -19.44
N ARG A 81 14.23 -0.31 -18.21
CA ARG A 81 15.52 -0.80 -17.67
C ARG A 81 15.57 -2.31 -17.53
N VAL A 82 14.48 -2.93 -17.09
CA VAL A 82 14.38 -4.40 -16.97
C VAL A 82 14.39 -5.03 -18.37
N GLU A 83 13.65 -4.48 -19.33
CA GLU A 83 13.63 -4.98 -20.71
C GLU A 83 14.99 -4.83 -21.43
N ALA A 84 15.74 -3.79 -21.11
CA ALA A 84 17.07 -3.58 -21.68
C ALA A 84 18.15 -4.52 -21.10
N HIS A 85 17.88 -5.22 -19.99
CA HIS A 85 18.82 -6.17 -19.42
C HIS A 85 18.90 -7.44 -20.29
N PRO A 86 20.11 -7.99 -20.52
CA PRO A 86 20.28 -9.19 -21.33
C PRO A 86 19.54 -10.41 -20.75
N GLY A 87 18.74 -11.07 -21.56
CA GLY A 87 17.95 -12.24 -21.17
C GLY A 87 16.45 -11.93 -21.07
N ARG A 88 15.69 -12.89 -20.56
CA ARG A 88 14.25 -12.74 -20.35
C ARG A 88 13.96 -12.59 -18.86
N PRO A 89 13.18 -11.57 -18.43
CA PRO A 89 12.76 -11.46 -17.05
C PRO A 89 11.82 -12.64 -16.71
N ALA A 90 12.30 -13.54 -15.84
CA ALA A 90 11.51 -14.66 -15.33
C ALA A 90 10.61 -14.25 -14.17
N GLY A 91 10.97 -13.17 -13.47
CA GLY A 91 10.16 -12.62 -12.38
C GLY A 91 10.69 -11.30 -11.85
N VAL A 92 9.85 -10.65 -11.03
CA VAL A 92 10.15 -9.39 -10.33
C VAL A 92 10.03 -9.62 -8.82
N ILE A 93 11.04 -9.22 -8.06
CA ILE A 93 11.06 -9.33 -6.60
C ILE A 93 11.10 -7.92 -6.02
N GLY A 94 10.04 -7.51 -5.32
CA GLY A 94 9.99 -6.23 -4.60
C GLY A 94 10.38 -6.39 -3.15
N ILE A 95 11.36 -5.62 -2.67
CA ILE A 95 11.82 -5.62 -1.28
C ILE A 95 11.84 -4.19 -0.75
N GLY A 96 10.89 -3.85 0.10
CA GLY A 96 10.73 -2.49 0.61
C GLY A 96 9.38 -2.25 1.28
N GLY A 97 9.02 -1.00 1.46
CA GLY A 97 7.69 -0.60 1.93
C GLY A 97 6.59 -0.71 0.86
N GLY A 98 5.40 -0.21 1.16
CA GLY A 98 4.24 -0.23 0.26
C GLY A 98 4.53 0.31 -1.13
N SER A 99 5.26 1.44 -1.23
CA SER A 99 5.65 2.04 -2.51
C SER A 99 6.53 1.10 -3.35
N THR A 100 7.47 0.38 -2.74
CA THR A 100 8.29 -0.62 -3.44
C THR A 100 7.46 -1.82 -3.89
N MET A 101 6.49 -2.26 -3.07
CA MET A 101 5.53 -3.31 -3.45
C MET A 101 4.74 -2.88 -4.67
N ASP A 102 4.26 -1.64 -4.68
CA ASP A 102 3.51 -1.09 -5.81
C ASP A 102 4.36 -0.99 -7.08
N LEU A 103 5.61 -0.52 -6.99
CA LEU A 103 6.53 -0.53 -8.13
C LEU A 103 6.76 -1.95 -8.68
N ALA A 104 7.00 -2.93 -7.80
CA ALA A 104 7.25 -4.30 -8.23
C ALA A 104 6.04 -4.92 -8.94
N LYS A 105 4.84 -4.72 -8.43
CA LYS A 105 3.58 -5.13 -9.09
C LYS A 105 3.43 -4.47 -10.44
N ALA A 106 3.57 -3.13 -10.50
CA ALA A 106 3.39 -2.39 -11.74
C ALA A 106 4.41 -2.79 -12.81
N VAL A 107 5.69 -2.88 -12.46
CA VAL A 107 6.74 -3.34 -13.39
C VAL A 107 6.44 -4.76 -13.89
N SER A 108 6.06 -5.69 -13.00
CA SER A 108 5.73 -7.05 -13.40
C SER A 108 4.57 -7.14 -14.39
N LEU A 109 3.58 -6.23 -14.29
CA LEU A 109 2.48 -6.09 -15.22
C LEU A 109 2.93 -5.49 -16.56
N MET A 110 3.73 -4.43 -16.50
CA MET A 110 4.14 -3.73 -17.73
C MET A 110 5.10 -4.53 -18.59
N LEU A 111 5.82 -5.50 -18.04
CA LEU A 111 6.63 -6.46 -18.81
C LEU A 111 5.80 -7.38 -19.73
N THR A 112 4.49 -7.44 -19.55
CA THR A 112 3.59 -8.28 -20.35
C THR A 112 2.45 -7.51 -21.01
N ASN A 113 2.27 -6.24 -20.66
CA ASN A 113 1.22 -5.38 -21.19
C ASN A 113 1.85 -4.11 -21.79
N PRO A 114 1.65 -3.84 -23.09
CA PRO A 114 2.32 -2.75 -23.78
C PRO A 114 1.73 -1.38 -23.43
N GLY A 115 2.50 -0.33 -23.62
CA GLY A 115 2.08 1.06 -23.41
C GLY A 115 2.57 1.63 -22.09
N SER A 116 1.99 2.73 -21.64
CA SER A 116 2.33 3.35 -20.36
C SER A 116 1.48 2.77 -19.22
N SER A 117 2.06 2.64 -18.05
CA SER A 117 1.33 2.24 -16.84
C SER A 117 0.17 3.20 -16.50
N ALA A 118 0.24 4.46 -16.95
CA ALA A 118 -0.85 5.42 -16.82
C ALA A 118 -2.14 4.99 -17.56
N ASP A 119 -2.02 4.26 -18.67
CA ASP A 119 -3.16 3.79 -19.47
C ASP A 119 -3.99 2.74 -18.75
N TYR A 120 -3.40 2.08 -17.74
CA TYR A 120 -4.02 0.99 -16.98
C TYR A 120 -4.57 1.42 -15.61
N GLN A 121 -4.47 2.71 -15.25
CA GLN A 121 -5.03 3.20 -13.99
C GLN A 121 -6.57 3.10 -14.00
N GLY A 122 -7.11 2.20 -13.21
CA GLY A 122 -8.54 1.89 -13.13
C GLY A 122 -8.79 0.47 -12.65
N TRP A 123 -9.94 -0.09 -13.02
CA TRP A 123 -10.37 -1.41 -12.59
C TRP A 123 -10.41 -2.37 -13.79
N ASP A 124 -9.69 -3.50 -13.64
CA ASP A 124 -9.71 -4.64 -14.56
C ASP A 124 -9.35 -4.28 -16.02
N LEU A 125 -8.41 -3.33 -16.20
CA LEU A 125 -7.90 -2.90 -17.51
C LEU A 125 -6.72 -3.74 -18.01
N ILE A 126 -6.12 -4.58 -17.15
CA ILE A 126 -5.03 -5.50 -17.50
C ILE A 126 -5.58 -6.76 -18.15
N TRP A 127 -5.02 -7.13 -19.30
CA TRP A 127 -5.46 -8.28 -20.08
C TRP A 127 -4.52 -9.48 -20.00
N THR A 128 -3.22 -9.24 -19.81
CA THR A 128 -2.20 -10.27 -19.77
C THR A 128 -1.69 -10.41 -18.34
N PRO A 129 -1.59 -11.64 -17.80
CA PRO A 129 -0.98 -11.87 -16.49
C PRO A 129 0.42 -11.25 -16.39
N ALA A 130 0.77 -10.77 -15.21
CA ALA A 130 2.12 -10.33 -14.89
C ALA A 130 3.14 -11.45 -15.08
N VAL A 131 4.42 -11.14 -15.23
CA VAL A 131 5.48 -12.11 -14.95
C VAL A 131 5.41 -12.53 -13.48
N TYR A 132 5.96 -13.69 -13.13
CA TYR A 132 6.02 -14.14 -11.73
C TYR A 132 6.55 -13.01 -10.82
N HIS A 133 5.90 -12.77 -9.68
CA HIS A 133 6.32 -11.68 -8.82
C HIS A 133 6.18 -12.00 -7.33
N VAL A 134 7.16 -11.52 -6.55
CA VAL A 134 7.28 -11.78 -5.11
C VAL A 134 7.33 -10.46 -4.36
N GLY A 135 6.52 -10.34 -3.30
CA GLY A 135 6.56 -9.21 -2.38
C GLY A 135 7.25 -9.56 -1.07
N ILE A 136 8.18 -8.71 -0.64
CA ILE A 136 8.92 -8.84 0.62
C ILE A 136 8.85 -7.49 1.35
N PRO A 137 7.81 -7.28 2.17
CA PRO A 137 7.63 -6.00 2.86
C PRO A 137 8.67 -5.80 3.97
N THR A 138 9.18 -4.58 4.08
CA THR A 138 10.10 -4.12 5.14
C THR A 138 9.48 -3.07 6.05
N LEU A 139 8.24 -2.70 5.79
CA LEU A 139 7.34 -1.92 6.64
C LEU A 139 6.00 -2.64 6.72
N SER A 140 5.30 -2.45 7.81
CA SER A 140 4.03 -3.13 8.08
C SER A 140 2.91 -2.11 8.26
N GLY A 141 1.79 -2.29 7.52
CA GLY A 141 0.60 -1.46 7.66
C GLY A 141 -0.21 -1.28 6.38
N THR A 142 0.45 -1.08 5.23
CA THR A 142 -0.25 -0.76 3.98
C THR A 142 -1.09 -1.91 3.41
N GLY A 143 -0.77 -3.16 3.77
CA GLY A 143 -1.40 -4.32 3.14
C GLY A 143 -1.11 -4.46 1.64
N ALA A 144 -0.16 -3.68 1.11
CA ALA A 144 0.20 -3.73 -0.31
C ALA A 144 0.66 -5.12 -0.74
N GLU A 145 1.22 -5.91 0.16
CA GLU A 145 1.66 -7.28 -0.08
C GLU A 145 0.52 -8.25 -0.43
N VAL A 146 -0.72 -7.92 -0.07
CA VAL A 146 -1.89 -8.78 -0.33
C VAL A 146 -2.95 -8.15 -1.21
N SER A 147 -2.87 -6.86 -1.46
CA SER A 147 -3.90 -6.13 -2.22
C SER A 147 -3.86 -6.48 -3.71
N ARG A 148 -5.03 -6.37 -4.37
CA ARG A 148 -5.14 -6.45 -5.83
C ARG A 148 -4.94 -5.09 -6.53
N THR A 149 -4.28 -4.17 -5.84
CA THR A 149 -4.05 -2.80 -6.31
C THR A 149 -2.57 -2.49 -6.26
N THR A 150 -2.09 -1.73 -7.23
CA THR A 150 -0.84 -0.97 -7.15
C THR A 150 -1.19 0.51 -7.30
N VAL A 151 -0.94 1.31 -6.26
CA VAL A 151 -1.35 2.73 -6.23
C VAL A 151 -0.26 3.59 -6.85
N LEU A 152 -0.63 4.36 -7.89
CA LEU A 152 0.31 5.16 -8.66
C LEU A 152 -0.20 6.59 -8.83
N THR A 153 0.72 7.54 -8.80
CA THR A 153 0.46 8.91 -9.21
C THR A 153 0.70 9.04 -10.71
N GLY A 154 -0.37 9.21 -11.46
CA GLY A 154 -0.34 9.46 -12.90
C GLY A 154 -0.35 10.95 -13.22
N PRO A 155 -0.32 11.31 -14.51
CA PRO A 155 -0.31 12.71 -14.96
C PRO A 155 -1.61 13.46 -14.62
N GLU A 156 -2.73 12.76 -14.52
CA GLU A 156 -4.06 13.36 -14.32
C GLU A 156 -4.69 12.99 -12.98
N LYS A 157 -4.25 11.88 -12.36
CA LYS A 157 -4.89 11.32 -11.16
C LYS A 157 -3.93 10.47 -10.32
N LYS A 158 -4.21 10.37 -9.03
CA LYS A 158 -3.68 9.31 -8.18
C LYS A 158 -4.72 8.20 -8.11
N LEU A 159 -4.44 7.08 -8.75
CA LEU A 159 -5.36 5.94 -8.83
C LEU A 159 -4.57 4.64 -9.04
N GLY A 160 -5.05 3.55 -8.45
CA GLY A 160 -4.42 2.25 -8.63
C GLY A 160 -4.69 1.61 -9.99
N ILE A 161 -3.77 0.72 -10.40
CA ILE A 161 -4.08 -0.34 -11.33
C ILE A 161 -4.69 -1.47 -10.50
N ASN A 162 -5.98 -1.72 -10.67
CA ASN A 162 -6.72 -2.71 -9.91
C ASN A 162 -7.00 -3.93 -10.80
N SER A 163 -6.38 -5.05 -10.50
CA SER A 163 -6.53 -6.28 -11.25
C SER A 163 -6.19 -7.50 -10.40
N ASP A 164 -6.75 -8.67 -10.73
CA ASP A 164 -6.30 -9.92 -10.13
C ASP A 164 -4.84 -10.24 -10.48
N PHE A 165 -4.31 -9.66 -11.55
CA PHE A 165 -2.93 -9.84 -11.98
C PHE A 165 -1.92 -8.98 -11.21
N THR A 166 -2.36 -8.04 -10.35
CA THR A 166 -1.48 -7.31 -9.43
C THR A 166 -1.16 -8.10 -8.17
N VAL A 167 -1.97 -9.11 -7.83
CA VAL A 167 -1.75 -9.91 -6.62
C VAL A 167 -0.50 -10.75 -6.76
N PHE A 168 0.46 -10.59 -5.85
CA PHE A 168 1.69 -11.35 -5.85
C PHE A 168 1.45 -12.86 -5.92
N ASP A 169 2.29 -13.56 -6.66
CA ASP A 169 2.29 -15.05 -6.69
C ASP A 169 2.80 -15.60 -5.36
N GLN A 170 3.67 -14.87 -4.69
CA GLN A 170 4.22 -15.23 -3.40
C GLN A 170 4.60 -13.99 -2.57
N ILE A 171 4.50 -14.09 -1.25
CA ILE A 171 5.04 -13.11 -0.32
C ILE A 171 5.90 -13.79 0.74
N VAL A 172 6.91 -13.03 1.22
CA VAL A 172 7.80 -13.45 2.30
C VAL A 172 7.70 -12.42 3.41
N LEU A 173 7.09 -12.80 4.51
CA LEU A 173 6.81 -11.95 5.66
C LEU A 173 7.84 -12.24 6.76
N ASP A 174 8.94 -11.49 6.75
CA ASP A 174 10.03 -11.63 7.73
C ASP A 174 10.07 -10.42 8.66
N PRO A 175 9.60 -10.54 9.92
CA PRO A 175 9.59 -9.43 10.86
C PRO A 175 10.98 -8.81 11.14
N GLU A 176 12.07 -9.55 10.91
CA GLU A 176 13.42 -9.01 11.08
C GLU A 176 13.74 -7.89 10.08
N LEU A 177 13.07 -7.86 8.94
CA LEU A 177 13.27 -6.83 7.91
C LEU A 177 12.66 -5.48 8.29
N THR A 178 11.73 -5.44 9.23
CA THR A 178 11.12 -4.20 9.74
C THR A 178 11.97 -3.54 10.81
N ALA A 179 12.95 -4.25 11.35
CA ALA A 179 13.81 -3.75 12.41
C ALA A 179 14.63 -2.54 11.95
N GLY A 180 14.60 -1.48 12.76
CA GLY A 180 15.34 -0.24 12.50
C GLY A 180 14.62 0.73 11.55
N ALA A 181 13.34 0.50 11.27
CA ALA A 181 12.50 1.53 10.69
C ALA A 181 12.38 2.74 11.65
N PRO A 182 12.42 3.99 11.15
CA PRO A 182 12.19 5.16 12.00
C PRO A 182 10.83 5.06 12.71
N THR A 183 10.78 5.47 13.98
CA THR A 183 9.58 5.35 14.82
C THR A 183 8.36 6.00 14.17
N ASP A 184 8.51 7.21 13.64
CA ASP A 184 7.43 7.93 12.98
C ASP A 184 6.94 7.18 11.74
N GLN A 185 7.85 6.69 10.91
CA GLN A 185 7.51 5.93 9.71
C GLN A 185 6.78 4.63 10.07
N ARG A 186 7.28 3.90 11.10
CA ARG A 186 6.63 2.69 11.61
C ARG A 186 5.21 2.99 12.11
N PHE A 187 5.04 4.11 12.84
CA PHE A 187 3.74 4.54 13.34
C PHE A 187 2.79 4.89 12.19
N PHE A 188 3.18 5.81 11.31
CA PHE A 188 2.30 6.26 10.22
C PHE A 188 1.89 5.12 9.29
N THR A 189 2.84 4.21 8.98
CA THR A 189 2.51 3.03 8.17
C THR A 189 1.62 2.05 8.93
N GLY A 190 1.87 1.82 10.21
CA GLY A 190 1.04 0.94 11.03
C GLY A 190 -0.37 1.49 11.27
N MET A 191 -0.51 2.81 11.38
CA MET A 191 -1.83 3.46 11.49
C MET A 191 -2.65 3.32 10.22
N ASP A 192 -2.02 3.21 9.06
CA ASP A 192 -2.72 2.88 7.83
C ASP A 192 -3.52 1.57 7.99
N CYS A 193 -2.89 0.53 8.54
CA CYS A 193 -3.59 -0.72 8.88
C CYS A 193 -4.77 -0.52 9.84
N TYR A 194 -4.57 0.26 10.91
CA TYR A 194 -5.63 0.56 11.86
C TYR A 194 -6.81 1.25 11.18
N ILE A 195 -6.54 2.25 10.34
CA ILE A 195 -7.56 3.00 9.58
C ILE A 195 -8.26 2.08 8.58
N HIS A 196 -7.54 1.21 7.88
CA HIS A 196 -8.11 0.16 7.03
C HIS A 196 -9.18 -0.65 7.78
N CYS A 197 -8.85 -1.07 9.00
CA CYS A 197 -9.78 -1.84 9.84
C CYS A 197 -11.00 -1.01 10.27
N VAL A 198 -10.80 0.25 10.69
CA VAL A 198 -11.92 1.13 11.06
C VAL A 198 -12.88 1.32 9.88
N GLU A 199 -12.34 1.59 8.69
CA GLU A 199 -13.15 1.84 7.50
C GLU A 199 -13.83 0.57 6.95
N SER A 200 -13.11 -0.56 6.93
CA SER A 200 -13.65 -1.81 6.43
C SER A 200 -14.73 -2.40 7.34
N LEU A 201 -14.53 -2.32 8.67
CA LEU A 201 -15.48 -2.86 9.66
C LEU A 201 -16.75 -2.02 9.83
N ARG A 202 -16.74 -0.75 9.42
CA ARG A 202 -17.89 0.15 9.45
C ARG A 202 -18.51 0.39 8.08
N GLY A 203 -17.90 -0.14 7.02
CA GLY A 203 -18.34 0.06 5.66
C GLY A 203 -19.56 -0.76 5.28
N THR A 204 -20.30 -0.28 4.29
CA THR A 204 -21.48 -0.96 3.73
C THR A 204 -21.13 -2.24 2.97
N PHE A 205 -19.86 -2.42 2.61
CA PHE A 205 -19.33 -3.61 1.93
C PHE A 205 -18.84 -4.68 2.91
N LEU A 206 -19.03 -4.47 4.23
CA LEU A 206 -18.68 -5.45 5.26
C LEU A 206 -19.29 -6.82 4.94
N ASN A 207 -18.49 -7.85 5.13
CA ASN A 207 -18.89 -9.24 4.98
C ASN A 207 -18.09 -10.12 5.94
N THR A 208 -18.48 -11.38 6.07
CA THR A 208 -17.86 -12.30 7.05
C THR A 208 -16.33 -12.45 6.88
N PHE A 209 -15.79 -12.36 5.66
CA PHE A 209 -14.34 -12.45 5.44
C PHE A 209 -13.65 -11.17 5.92
N SER A 210 -14.12 -10.01 5.47
CA SER A 210 -13.53 -8.73 5.87
C SER A 210 -13.65 -8.48 7.37
N GLU A 211 -14.75 -8.90 7.99
CA GLU A 211 -14.97 -8.84 9.43
C GLU A 211 -13.93 -9.67 10.19
N ALA A 212 -13.80 -10.95 9.86
CA ALA A 212 -12.84 -11.84 10.53
C ALA A 212 -11.39 -11.35 10.45
N PHE A 213 -10.96 -10.87 9.28
CA PHE A 213 -9.63 -10.32 9.10
C PHE A 213 -9.46 -8.96 9.78
N GLY A 214 -10.43 -8.06 9.64
CA GLY A 214 -10.38 -6.71 10.18
C GLY A 214 -10.39 -6.68 11.70
N GLU A 215 -11.22 -7.47 12.35
CA GLU A 215 -11.25 -7.58 13.81
C GLU A 215 -9.91 -8.09 14.36
N LYS A 216 -9.31 -9.10 13.70
CA LYS A 216 -8.02 -9.63 14.12
C LYS A 216 -6.90 -8.61 13.94
N ALA A 217 -6.85 -7.92 12.81
CA ALA A 217 -5.87 -6.88 12.53
C ALA A 217 -6.00 -5.71 13.51
N MET A 218 -7.22 -5.25 13.76
CA MET A 218 -7.49 -4.16 14.71
C MET A 218 -7.04 -4.51 16.13
N ALA A 219 -7.31 -5.73 16.59
CA ALA A 219 -6.83 -6.18 17.90
C ALA A 219 -5.30 -6.15 17.99
N MET A 220 -4.61 -6.61 16.95
CA MET A 220 -3.13 -6.58 16.89
C MET A 220 -2.59 -5.14 16.86
N CYS A 221 -3.21 -4.22 16.10
CA CYS A 221 -2.83 -2.80 16.11
C CYS A 221 -2.97 -2.18 17.52
N ARG A 222 -4.05 -2.49 18.23
CA ARG A 222 -4.25 -2.05 19.62
C ARG A 222 -3.15 -2.54 20.54
N GLU A 223 -2.85 -3.84 20.50
CA GLU A 223 -1.75 -4.42 21.28
C GLU A 223 -0.42 -3.70 20.98
N VAL A 224 -0.10 -3.48 19.69
CA VAL A 224 1.16 -2.86 19.28
C VAL A 224 1.27 -1.40 19.73
N PHE A 225 0.23 -0.59 19.53
CA PHE A 225 0.32 0.86 19.72
C PHE A 225 -0.15 1.36 21.08
N LEU A 226 -0.86 0.54 21.84
CA LEU A 226 -1.29 0.87 23.21
C LEU A 226 -0.51 0.11 24.30
N GLU A 227 0.02 -1.09 24.00
CA GLU A 227 0.65 -1.96 25.01
C GLU A 227 2.15 -2.18 24.77
N GLU A 228 2.64 -2.00 23.53
CA GLU A 228 4.05 -2.17 23.13
C GLU A 228 4.67 -3.52 23.53
N PRO A 229 4.10 -4.65 23.08
CA PRO A 229 4.60 -5.96 23.46
C PRO A 229 5.97 -6.27 22.85
N PRO A 230 6.77 -7.19 23.43
CA PRO A 230 8.10 -7.53 22.90
C PRO A 230 8.09 -8.08 21.46
N ASP A 231 6.98 -8.65 21.01
CA ASP A 231 6.73 -9.19 19.67
C ASP A 231 5.96 -8.22 18.78
N ALA A 232 6.07 -6.91 19.04
CA ALA A 232 5.32 -5.87 18.32
C ALA A 232 5.52 -5.91 16.80
N ASP A 233 6.74 -6.20 16.32
CA ASP A 233 7.01 -6.25 14.88
C ASP A 233 6.34 -7.47 14.22
N ASP A 234 6.36 -8.63 14.86
CA ASP A 234 5.64 -9.82 14.39
C ASP A 234 4.14 -9.56 14.32
N LYS A 235 3.58 -8.95 15.36
CA LYS A 235 2.16 -8.59 15.41
C LYS A 235 1.79 -7.56 14.35
N LEU A 236 2.61 -6.52 14.17
CA LEU A 236 2.32 -5.48 13.21
C LEU A 236 2.40 -5.99 11.77
N MET A 237 3.34 -6.88 11.47
CA MET A 237 3.43 -7.52 10.16
C MET A 237 2.19 -8.37 9.87
N MET A 238 1.72 -9.15 10.85
CA MET A 238 0.48 -9.91 10.69
C MET A 238 -0.76 -9.03 10.68
N ALA A 239 -0.77 -7.91 11.41
CA ALA A 239 -1.84 -6.92 11.32
C ALA A 239 -1.93 -6.33 9.91
N SER A 240 -0.79 -5.93 9.31
CA SER A 240 -0.72 -5.46 7.92
C SER A 240 -1.34 -6.47 6.95
N TYR A 241 -0.91 -7.73 7.04
CA TYR A 241 -1.45 -8.82 6.23
C TYR A 241 -2.98 -8.95 6.38
N PHE A 242 -3.48 -9.04 7.62
CA PHE A 242 -4.90 -9.21 7.87
C PHE A 242 -5.71 -7.95 7.53
N GLY A 243 -5.20 -6.75 7.82
CA GLY A 243 -5.83 -5.48 7.44
C GLY A 243 -5.94 -5.33 5.93
N GLY A 244 -4.87 -5.66 5.20
CA GLY A 244 -4.87 -5.73 3.75
C GLY A 244 -5.88 -6.72 3.19
N MET A 245 -6.01 -7.90 3.80
CA MET A 245 -7.07 -8.88 3.45
C MET A 245 -8.47 -8.33 3.76
N SER A 246 -8.66 -7.63 4.88
CA SER A 246 -9.96 -7.04 5.20
C SER A 246 -10.44 -6.08 4.12
N ILE A 247 -9.59 -5.14 3.71
CA ILE A 247 -9.96 -4.18 2.64
C ILE A 247 -10.04 -4.83 1.26
N ALA A 248 -9.28 -5.88 1.00
CA ALA A 248 -9.38 -6.64 -0.25
C ALA A 248 -10.75 -7.33 -0.39
N TYR A 249 -11.33 -7.79 0.71
CA TYR A 249 -12.70 -8.37 0.73
C TYR A 249 -13.82 -7.35 0.90
N SER A 250 -13.50 -6.10 1.25
CA SER A 250 -14.44 -4.99 1.38
C SER A 250 -13.97 -3.77 0.61
N GLN A 251 -13.68 -2.67 1.28
CA GLN A 251 -13.09 -1.44 0.73
C GLN A 251 -12.67 -0.54 1.89
N VAL A 252 -11.78 0.42 1.61
CA VAL A 252 -11.52 1.59 2.44
C VAL A 252 -12.64 2.64 2.26
N GLY A 253 -12.55 3.78 2.95
CA GLY A 253 -13.65 4.76 2.98
C GLY A 253 -13.23 6.21 2.87
N ILE A 254 -13.83 7.07 3.72
CA ILE A 254 -13.69 8.54 3.68
C ILE A 254 -12.25 8.99 3.88
N CYS A 255 -11.54 8.39 4.85
CA CYS A 255 -10.18 8.76 5.16
C CYS A 255 -9.27 8.63 3.95
N HIS A 256 -9.32 7.46 3.29
CA HIS A 256 -8.53 7.21 2.09
C HIS A 256 -8.93 8.10 0.92
N ALA A 257 -10.22 8.37 0.74
CA ALA A 257 -10.67 9.29 -0.30
C ALA A 257 -10.09 10.70 -0.10
N LEU A 258 -10.04 11.20 1.13
CA LEU A 258 -9.47 12.51 1.46
C LEU A 258 -7.94 12.51 1.37
N SER A 259 -7.27 11.48 1.88
CA SER A 259 -5.81 11.41 1.90
C SER A 259 -5.20 11.38 0.50
N TYR A 260 -5.90 10.83 -0.49
CA TYR A 260 -5.43 10.85 -1.88
C TYR A 260 -5.36 12.28 -2.43
N GLY A 261 -6.31 13.15 -2.07
CA GLY A 261 -6.25 14.57 -2.40
C GLY A 261 -5.05 15.27 -1.77
N LEU A 262 -4.79 15.02 -0.47
CA LEU A 262 -3.61 15.55 0.23
C LEU A 262 -2.31 15.09 -0.43
N SER A 263 -2.18 13.80 -0.70
CA SER A 263 -0.99 13.25 -1.36
C SER A 263 -0.78 13.85 -2.75
N TYR A 264 -1.85 13.96 -3.56
CA TYR A 264 -1.75 14.44 -4.94
C TYR A 264 -1.31 15.89 -5.05
N VAL A 265 -1.83 16.75 -4.16
CA VAL A 265 -1.58 18.20 -4.22
C VAL A 265 -0.37 18.61 -3.40
N LEU A 266 -0.17 18.03 -2.22
CA LEU A 266 0.88 18.43 -1.27
C LEU A 266 2.09 17.50 -1.30
N GLY A 267 2.04 16.36 -2.00
CA GLY A 267 3.12 15.36 -1.98
C GLY A 267 3.27 14.65 -0.63
N VAL A 268 2.26 14.72 0.24
CA VAL A 268 2.31 14.06 1.55
C VAL A 268 2.26 12.54 1.35
N HIS A 269 3.17 11.81 1.98
CA HIS A 269 3.18 10.35 1.95
C HIS A 269 1.88 9.74 2.48
N HIS A 270 1.49 8.61 1.91
CA HIS A 270 0.20 7.97 2.15
C HIS A 270 -0.14 7.78 3.63
N GLY A 271 0.73 7.14 4.41
CA GLY A 271 0.45 6.85 5.82
C GLY A 271 0.24 8.10 6.68
N ILE A 272 1.09 9.13 6.52
CA ILE A 272 0.90 10.40 7.23
C ILE A 272 -0.33 11.17 6.71
N GLY A 273 -0.60 11.11 5.39
CA GLY A 273 -1.81 11.70 4.79
C GLY A 273 -3.09 11.09 5.37
N ASN A 274 -3.11 9.75 5.56
CA ASN A 274 -4.21 9.06 6.23
C ASN A 274 -4.35 9.49 7.69
N CYS A 275 -3.26 9.58 8.44
CA CYS A 275 -3.30 10.05 9.84
C CYS A 275 -3.84 11.48 9.96
N ILE A 276 -3.42 12.38 9.07
CA ILE A 276 -3.91 13.77 9.03
C ILE A 276 -5.40 13.79 8.76
N ALA A 277 -5.86 13.13 7.69
CA ALA A 277 -7.27 13.09 7.33
C ALA A 277 -8.12 12.47 8.44
N PHE A 278 -7.66 11.35 9.03
CA PHE A 278 -8.39 10.60 10.02
C PHE A 278 -8.68 11.40 11.30
N ASP A 279 -7.75 12.24 11.75
CA ASP A 279 -7.91 13.09 12.93
C ASP A 279 -9.11 14.06 12.83
N TYR A 280 -9.57 14.36 11.61
CA TYR A 280 -10.74 15.24 11.36
C TYR A 280 -12.04 14.48 11.10
N LEU A 281 -12.04 13.14 11.19
CA LEU A 281 -13.19 12.29 10.87
C LEU A 281 -13.95 11.77 12.10
N GLU A 282 -13.89 12.47 13.24
CA GLU A 282 -14.56 12.10 14.48
C GLU A 282 -16.09 11.96 14.30
N GLU A 283 -16.71 12.76 13.42
CA GLU A 283 -18.13 12.67 13.09
C GLU A 283 -18.52 11.31 12.48
N PHE A 284 -17.61 10.70 11.71
CA PHE A 284 -17.86 9.44 11.01
C PHE A 284 -17.34 8.22 11.77
N TYR A 285 -16.23 8.37 12.50
CA TYR A 285 -15.51 7.29 13.16
C TYR A 285 -15.19 7.64 14.62
N THR A 286 -16.18 8.06 15.40
CA THR A 286 -16.04 8.63 16.77
C THR A 286 -15.09 7.83 17.65
N ASP A 287 -15.34 6.52 17.84
CA ASP A 287 -14.53 5.66 18.69
C ASP A 287 -13.12 5.44 18.09
N GLY A 288 -13.05 5.25 16.77
CA GLY A 288 -11.80 5.02 16.05
C GLY A 288 -10.86 6.22 16.13
N VAL A 289 -11.38 7.44 15.96
CA VAL A 289 -10.58 8.67 16.08
C VAL A 289 -10.15 8.92 17.52
N SER A 290 -11.01 8.64 18.49
CA SER A 290 -10.65 8.75 19.92
C SER A 290 -9.49 7.81 20.27
N GLU A 291 -9.57 6.55 19.87
CA GLU A 291 -8.53 5.55 20.09
C GLU A 291 -7.23 5.88 19.33
N PHE A 292 -7.33 6.34 18.10
CA PHE A 292 -6.19 6.83 17.32
C PHE A 292 -5.44 7.98 18.03
N ARG A 293 -6.16 8.94 18.61
CA ARG A 293 -5.55 10.03 19.38
C ARG A 293 -4.87 9.53 20.65
N GLU A 294 -5.38 8.47 21.28
CA GLU A 294 -4.69 7.80 22.37
C GLU A 294 -3.38 7.16 21.91
N MET A 295 -3.40 6.46 20.75
CA MET A 295 -2.20 5.89 20.14
C MET A 295 -1.14 6.94 19.80
N LEU A 296 -1.53 8.10 19.21
CA LEU A 296 -0.63 9.23 18.98
C LEU A 296 0.06 9.68 20.27
N THR A 297 -0.73 9.81 21.34
CA THR A 297 -0.22 10.25 22.65
C THR A 297 0.74 9.23 23.26
N ARG A 298 0.40 7.95 23.19
CA ARG A 298 1.22 6.83 23.70
C ARG A 298 2.58 6.74 23.01
N GLN A 299 2.58 6.94 21.69
CA GLN A 299 3.76 6.81 20.85
C GLN A 299 4.54 8.12 20.69
N ASP A 300 4.13 9.18 21.40
CA ASP A 300 4.74 10.55 21.34
C ASP A 300 4.84 11.08 19.90
N ILE A 301 3.80 10.84 19.10
CA ILE A 301 3.73 11.26 17.69
C ILE A 301 2.88 12.52 17.56
N SER A 302 3.40 13.51 16.84
CA SER A 302 2.70 14.74 16.50
C SER A 302 2.33 14.79 15.03
N LEU A 303 1.09 15.17 14.73
CA LEU A 303 0.63 15.35 13.35
C LEU A 303 0.87 16.79 12.88
N PRO A 304 1.26 17.00 11.63
CA PRO A 304 1.21 18.31 10.99
C PRO A 304 -0.23 18.85 10.99
N ARG A 305 -0.37 20.15 11.20
CA ARG A 305 -1.67 20.83 11.22
C ARG A 305 -1.65 22.06 10.34
N GLY A 306 -2.83 22.43 9.83
CA GLY A 306 -3.00 23.65 9.04
C GLY A 306 -2.35 23.59 7.66
N LEU A 307 -2.11 22.40 7.11
CA LEU A 307 -1.45 22.23 5.81
C LEU A 307 -2.29 22.81 4.65
N VAL A 308 -3.61 22.83 4.81
CA VAL A 308 -4.55 23.26 3.77
C VAL A 308 -5.10 24.66 4.04
N SER A 309 -4.93 25.22 5.25
CA SER A 309 -5.52 26.49 5.65
C SER A 309 -5.12 27.67 4.75
N ASP A 310 -3.86 27.69 4.31
CA ASP A 310 -3.27 28.79 3.55
C ASP A 310 -3.16 28.52 2.03
N LEU A 311 -3.67 27.37 1.56
CA LEU A 311 -3.64 27.03 0.13
C LEU A 311 -4.62 27.89 -0.68
N GLU A 312 -4.28 28.12 -1.94
CA GLU A 312 -5.20 28.74 -2.89
C GLU A 312 -6.45 27.86 -3.11
N ASP A 313 -7.59 28.49 -3.41
CA ASP A 313 -8.83 27.76 -3.66
C ASP A 313 -8.69 26.74 -4.80
N GLY A 314 -7.89 27.05 -5.82
CA GLY A 314 -7.64 26.15 -6.92
C GLY A 314 -6.97 24.83 -6.53
N ASP A 315 -6.10 24.82 -5.53
CA ASP A 315 -5.45 23.62 -5.05
C ASP A 315 -6.40 22.79 -4.18
N VAL A 316 -7.23 23.44 -3.38
CA VAL A 316 -8.29 22.75 -2.62
C VAL A 316 -9.30 22.10 -3.57
N GLU A 317 -9.69 22.78 -4.66
CA GLU A 317 -10.58 22.20 -5.67
C GLU A 317 -9.96 20.95 -6.34
N LYS A 318 -8.66 20.96 -6.62
CA LYS A 318 -7.97 19.76 -7.13
C LYS A 318 -8.04 18.59 -6.12
N MET A 319 -7.86 18.85 -4.81
CA MET A 319 -8.02 17.83 -3.78
C MET A 319 -9.43 17.24 -3.81
N VAL A 320 -10.45 18.11 -3.91
CA VAL A 320 -11.86 17.70 -3.99
C VAL A 320 -12.11 16.87 -5.24
N ASP A 321 -11.56 17.26 -6.39
CA ASP A 321 -11.70 16.51 -7.64
C ASP A 321 -11.10 15.10 -7.53
N VAL A 322 -9.90 14.99 -6.96
CA VAL A 322 -9.26 13.68 -6.71
C VAL A 322 -10.10 12.81 -5.79
N ALA A 323 -10.65 13.37 -4.73
CA ALA A 323 -11.50 12.61 -3.80
C ALA A 323 -12.81 12.15 -4.44
N LEU A 324 -13.46 12.99 -5.24
CA LEU A 324 -14.79 12.70 -5.81
C LEU A 324 -14.79 11.57 -6.85
N VAL A 325 -13.67 11.29 -7.53
CA VAL A 325 -13.60 10.20 -8.50
C VAL A 325 -13.49 8.82 -7.85
N LEU A 326 -13.26 8.76 -6.54
CA LEU A 326 -13.08 7.52 -5.78
C LEU A 326 -14.43 6.95 -5.30
N GLU A 327 -15.41 6.85 -6.19
CA GLU A 327 -16.79 6.44 -5.88
C GLU A 327 -16.91 5.18 -5.01
N PRO A 328 -16.15 4.07 -5.25
CA PRO A 328 -16.28 2.87 -4.44
C PRO A 328 -15.93 3.08 -2.96
N LEU A 329 -15.06 4.07 -2.64
CA LEU A 329 -14.70 4.39 -1.26
C LEU A 329 -15.85 5.10 -0.55
N TRP A 330 -16.47 6.04 -1.26
CA TRP A 330 -17.65 6.76 -0.77
C TRP A 330 -18.85 5.84 -0.59
N GLU A 331 -19.10 4.95 -1.57
CA GLU A 331 -20.17 3.97 -1.47
C GLU A 331 -19.97 3.00 -0.29
N ASN A 332 -18.73 2.58 -0.04
CA ASN A 332 -18.43 1.77 1.13
C ASN A 332 -18.74 2.51 2.43
N ALA A 333 -18.30 3.76 2.54
CA ALA A 333 -18.44 4.54 3.77
C ALA A 333 -19.88 5.02 4.05
N LEU A 334 -20.58 5.51 3.03
CA LEU A 334 -21.83 6.26 3.17
C LEU A 334 -23.02 5.65 2.41
N GLY A 335 -22.77 4.59 1.63
CA GLY A 335 -23.80 3.96 0.79
C GLY A 335 -24.00 4.64 -0.56
N PRO A 336 -24.99 4.18 -1.35
CA PRO A 336 -25.18 4.64 -2.74
C PRO A 336 -25.56 6.12 -2.85
N ASP A 337 -26.16 6.69 -1.81
CA ASP A 337 -26.61 8.09 -1.78
C ASP A 337 -25.52 9.02 -1.17
N TRP A 338 -24.25 8.62 -1.22
CA TRP A 338 -23.13 9.34 -0.60
C TRP A 338 -23.00 10.79 -1.08
N ARG A 339 -23.38 11.10 -2.33
CA ARG A 339 -23.27 12.46 -2.90
C ARG A 339 -24.16 13.46 -2.17
N ASP A 340 -25.29 13.01 -1.64
CA ASP A 340 -26.20 13.87 -0.85
C ASP A 340 -25.62 14.13 0.54
N GLN A 341 -24.88 13.18 1.09
CA GLN A 341 -24.24 13.27 2.40
C GLN A 341 -22.91 14.01 2.35
N MET A 342 -22.18 13.91 1.23
CA MET A 342 -20.86 14.51 1.03
C MET A 342 -20.82 15.32 -0.27
N PRO A 343 -21.55 16.45 -0.34
CA PRO A 343 -21.46 17.36 -1.46
C PRO A 343 -20.08 18.04 -1.52
N ARG A 344 -19.72 18.52 -2.70
CA ARG A 344 -18.42 19.20 -2.95
C ARG A 344 -18.07 20.25 -1.89
N GLU A 345 -19.03 21.05 -1.45
CA GLU A 345 -18.83 22.10 -0.45
C GLU A 345 -18.36 21.52 0.89
N ARG A 346 -19.00 20.45 1.35
CA ARG A 346 -18.61 19.77 2.60
C ARG A 346 -17.21 19.16 2.52
N LEU A 347 -16.82 18.62 1.36
CA LEU A 347 -15.43 18.16 1.12
C LEU A 347 -14.43 19.31 1.23
N ARG A 348 -14.75 20.46 0.61
CA ARG A 348 -13.91 21.65 0.69
C ARG A 348 -13.74 22.11 2.14
N GLU A 349 -14.83 22.16 2.91
CA GLU A 349 -14.79 22.52 4.34
C GLU A 349 -13.95 21.55 5.16
N LEU A 350 -14.04 20.24 4.90
CA LEU A 350 -13.20 19.24 5.56
C LEU A 350 -11.73 19.46 5.26
N TYR A 351 -11.36 19.66 4.00
CA TYR A 351 -9.97 19.94 3.63
C TYR A 351 -9.44 21.22 4.28
N ARG A 352 -10.23 22.30 4.29
CA ARG A 352 -9.83 23.57 4.90
C ARG A 352 -9.55 23.49 6.41
N ARG A 353 -10.01 22.46 7.08
CA ARG A 353 -9.75 22.22 8.51
C ARG A 353 -8.40 21.52 8.75
N MET A 354 -7.85 20.85 7.75
CA MET A 354 -6.58 20.13 7.78
C MET A 354 -5.43 21.11 7.48
#